data_f91b32eb42eaad61ef9ceb4008a58ac6
#
_entry.id   f91b32eb42eaad61ef9ceb4008a58ac6
#
_cell.length_a   1.000
_cell.length_b   1.000
_cell.length_c   1.000
_cell.angle_alpha   90.00
_cell.angle_beta   90.00
_cell.angle_gamma   90.00
#
_symmetry.space_group_name_H-M   'P 1'
#
loop_
_entity.id
_entity.type
_entity.pdbx_description
1 polymer ?
#
loop_
_entity_poly.entity_id
_entity_poly.type
_entity_poly.pdbx_seq_one_letter_code
_entity_poly.pdbx_strand_id
1 'polypeptide(L)'
;MGQVEPCALGTPNTVPTYAVWGDSHGVELSYALAEHAAHNGTSLAQLTASKCPPFLLVDLPELPGCAEHNRAVLGWLGNQPQVRTVFIVGFWANRTYAELDDLDDGLLNAVRSLREDGRRVILIDAVPANDFDVPHRLANLSRTKPLSPVAGMCRAVTKPSTGASASC
;
A
#
# COMPACT_ATOMS: atom_id res chain seq x y z
N MET A 1 -11.18 13.18 17.12
CA MET A 1 -10.46 12.91 15.86
C MET A 1 -9.52 11.76 16.16
N GLY A 2 -9.65 10.64 15.46
CA GLY A 2 -8.73 9.52 15.59
C GLY A 2 -7.32 9.98 15.20
N GLN A 3 -6.32 9.58 15.98
CA GLN A 3 -4.91 9.77 15.61
C GLN A 3 -4.46 8.52 14.87
N VAL A 4 -3.81 8.70 13.71
CA VAL A 4 -3.08 7.61 13.06
C VAL A 4 -1.63 7.68 13.52
N GLU A 5 -1.10 6.54 13.94
CA GLU A 5 0.31 6.39 14.26
C GLU A 5 0.97 5.54 13.17
N PRO A 6 1.78 6.13 12.29
CA PRO A 6 2.39 5.40 11.19
C PRO A 6 3.52 4.51 11.66
N CYS A 7 3.68 3.35 11.03
CA CYS A 7 4.93 2.61 11.13
C CYS A 7 6.02 3.32 10.33
N ALA A 8 7.13 3.66 11.00
CA ALA A 8 8.31 4.23 10.34
C ALA A 8 9.24 3.11 9.87
N LEU A 9 9.46 3.01 8.57
CA LEU A 9 10.26 1.96 7.93
C LEU A 9 11.43 2.59 7.17
N GLY A 10 12.60 1.96 7.19
CA GLY A 10 13.82 2.43 6.51
C GLY A 10 14.94 2.76 7.49
N THR A 11 15.60 3.91 7.34
CA THR A 11 16.69 4.31 8.23
C THR A 11 16.14 4.68 9.60
N PRO A 12 16.61 4.07 10.70
CA PRO A 12 16.17 4.37 12.06
C PRO A 12 16.39 5.84 12.43
N ASN A 13 15.49 6.38 13.23
CA ASN A 13 15.57 7.75 13.77
C ASN A 13 15.63 8.86 12.71
N THR A 14 15.14 8.59 11.51
CA THR A 14 14.99 9.61 10.47
C THR A 14 13.52 9.97 10.30
N VAL A 15 13.28 11.21 9.88
CA VAL A 15 11.94 11.68 9.60
C VAL A 15 11.49 11.17 8.22
N PRO A 16 10.31 10.57 8.09
CA PRO A 16 9.83 10.07 6.82
C PRO A 16 9.71 11.17 5.75
N THR A 17 10.23 10.89 4.56
CA THR A 17 10.11 11.76 3.38
C THR A 17 9.14 11.21 2.35
N TYR A 18 8.76 9.96 2.50
CA TYR A 18 7.77 9.24 1.70
C TYR A 18 6.64 8.73 2.58
N ALA A 19 5.47 8.49 2.01
CA ALA A 19 4.40 7.75 2.66
C ALA A 19 3.79 6.73 1.70
N VAL A 20 3.31 5.61 2.24
CA VAL A 20 2.43 4.67 1.56
C VAL A 20 1.07 4.73 2.24
N TRP A 21 0.05 5.12 1.50
CA TRP A 21 -1.33 5.17 1.96
C TRP A 21 -2.16 4.16 1.17
N GLY A 22 -2.80 3.22 1.85
CA GLY A 22 -3.55 2.18 1.18
C GLY A 22 -4.13 1.10 2.07
N ASP A 23 -4.60 0.05 1.44
CA ASP A 23 -5.06 -1.17 2.10
C ASP A 23 -3.89 -2.14 2.40
N SER A 24 -4.21 -3.42 2.64
CA SER A 24 -3.21 -4.46 2.94
C SER A 24 -2.16 -4.66 1.82
N HIS A 25 -2.47 -4.31 0.56
CA HIS A 25 -1.51 -4.41 -0.55
C HIS A 25 -0.38 -3.36 -0.43
N GLY A 26 -0.63 -2.28 0.29
CA GLY A 26 0.39 -1.28 0.60
C GLY A 26 1.46 -1.78 1.58
N VAL A 27 1.18 -2.81 2.36
CA VAL A 27 2.13 -3.34 3.36
C VAL A 27 3.37 -3.90 2.69
N GLU A 28 3.20 -4.79 1.71
CA GLU A 28 4.33 -5.42 1.01
C GLU A 28 5.16 -4.38 0.24
N LEU A 29 4.48 -3.45 -0.43
CA LEU A 29 5.15 -2.34 -1.13
C LEU A 29 5.94 -1.47 -0.14
N SER A 30 5.41 -1.23 1.07
CA SER A 30 6.09 -0.45 2.09
C SER A 30 7.44 -1.05 2.48
N TYR A 31 7.53 -2.38 2.59
CA TYR A 31 8.81 -3.05 2.87
C TYR A 31 9.81 -2.88 1.73
N ALA A 32 9.38 -3.06 0.49
CA ALA A 32 10.26 -2.89 -0.67
C ALA A 32 10.77 -1.44 -0.80
N LEU A 33 9.89 -0.46 -0.59
CA LEU A 33 10.26 0.95 -0.62
C LEU A 33 11.14 1.34 0.58
N ALA A 34 10.94 0.71 1.74
CA ALA A 34 11.76 0.94 2.93
C ALA A 34 13.21 0.50 2.75
N GLU A 35 13.45 -0.61 2.05
CA GLU A 35 14.81 -1.03 1.68
C GLU A 35 15.49 0.03 0.81
N HIS A 36 14.77 0.55 -0.19
CA HIS A 36 15.27 1.63 -1.03
C HIS A 36 15.51 2.93 -0.22
N ALA A 37 14.59 3.29 0.66
CA ALA A 37 14.71 4.46 1.52
C ALA A 37 15.94 4.34 2.44
N ALA A 38 16.17 3.17 3.05
CA ALA A 38 17.31 2.91 3.90
C ALA A 38 18.65 3.10 3.17
N HIS A 39 18.75 2.64 1.92
CA HIS A 39 19.94 2.85 1.09
C HIS A 39 20.23 4.33 0.82
N ASN A 40 19.20 5.17 0.86
CA ASN A 40 19.31 6.62 0.66
C ASN A 40 19.34 7.42 1.99
N GLY A 41 19.47 6.74 3.13
CA GLY A 41 19.55 7.39 4.43
C GLY A 41 18.24 8.07 4.87
N THR A 42 17.10 7.63 4.35
CA THR A 42 15.78 8.19 4.67
C THR A 42 14.81 7.09 5.14
N SER A 43 13.60 7.49 5.50
CA SER A 43 12.54 6.57 5.90
C SER A 43 11.20 6.89 5.23
N LEU A 44 10.27 5.99 5.42
CA LEU A 44 8.93 6.05 4.86
C LEU A 44 7.90 5.82 5.98
N ALA A 45 6.77 6.50 5.90
CA ALA A 45 5.61 6.28 6.76
C ALA A 45 4.64 5.31 6.11
N GLN A 46 4.38 4.17 6.75
CA GLN A 46 3.33 3.25 6.34
C GLN A 46 2.02 3.65 7.02
N LEU A 47 1.01 3.98 6.22
CA LEU A 47 -0.32 4.46 6.61
C LEU A 47 -1.39 3.53 6.02
N THR A 48 -1.28 2.25 6.32
CA THR A 48 -2.16 1.23 5.74
C THR A 48 -3.15 0.69 6.75
N ALA A 49 -4.37 0.38 6.29
CA ALA A 49 -5.37 -0.33 7.09
C ALA A 49 -6.00 -1.47 6.28
N SER A 50 -6.23 -2.62 6.93
CA SER A 50 -6.78 -3.80 6.25
C SER A 50 -8.13 -3.50 5.61
N LYS A 51 -8.28 -3.86 4.34
CA LYS A 51 -9.49 -3.65 3.52
C LYS A 51 -9.94 -2.18 3.42
N CYS A 52 -9.10 -1.23 3.77
CA CYS A 52 -9.46 0.19 3.75
C CYS A 52 -8.73 0.90 2.59
N PRO A 53 -9.38 1.05 1.45
CA PRO A 53 -8.81 1.80 0.34
C PRO A 53 -8.71 3.29 0.68
N PRO A 54 -7.76 4.04 0.08
CA PRO A 54 -7.53 5.46 0.34
C PRO A 54 -8.59 6.32 -0.34
N PHE A 55 -9.84 6.24 0.13
CA PHE A 55 -10.97 6.99 -0.39
C PHE A 55 -11.38 8.09 0.58
N LEU A 56 -11.65 9.27 0.05
CA LEU A 56 -12.18 10.40 0.80
C LEU A 56 -13.62 10.70 0.39
N LEU A 57 -14.42 11.12 1.36
CA LEU A 57 -15.82 11.51 1.18
C LEU A 57 -16.75 10.36 0.73
N VAL A 58 -16.29 9.14 0.85
CA VAL A 58 -17.09 7.93 0.61
C VAL A 58 -17.35 7.26 1.94
N ASP A 59 -18.59 6.92 2.19
CA ASP A 59 -18.96 6.08 3.33
C ASP A 59 -18.88 4.61 2.90
N LEU A 60 -18.13 3.82 3.67
CA LEU A 60 -17.97 2.40 3.46
C LEU A 60 -18.66 1.66 4.60
N PRO A 61 -19.99 1.46 4.55
CA PRO A 61 -20.75 0.88 5.66
C PRO A 61 -20.28 -0.52 6.03
N GLU A 62 -19.71 -1.26 5.07
CA GLU A 62 -19.15 -2.59 5.29
C GLU A 62 -17.75 -2.58 5.95
N LEU A 63 -17.14 -1.41 6.04
CA LEU A 63 -15.80 -1.21 6.58
C LEU A 63 -15.83 -0.10 7.65
N PRO A 64 -16.45 -0.36 8.79
CA PRO A 64 -16.57 0.63 9.86
C PRO A 64 -15.18 1.12 10.29
N GLY A 65 -15.02 2.45 10.38
CA GLY A 65 -13.76 3.09 10.76
C GLY A 65 -12.83 3.43 9.58
N CYS A 66 -13.07 2.92 8.36
CA CYS A 66 -12.21 3.23 7.20
C CYS A 66 -12.24 4.72 6.85
N ALA A 67 -13.42 5.34 6.80
CA ALA A 67 -13.55 6.77 6.51
C ALA A 67 -12.87 7.63 7.59
N GLU A 68 -12.93 7.20 8.86
CA GLU A 68 -12.23 7.89 9.96
C GLU A 68 -10.71 7.71 9.84
N HIS A 69 -10.24 6.50 9.54
CA HIS A 69 -8.83 6.23 9.27
C HIS A 69 -8.30 7.12 8.14
N ASN A 70 -8.98 7.18 7.01
CA ASN A 70 -8.55 7.99 5.86
C ASN A 70 -8.51 9.49 6.17
N ARG A 71 -9.48 10.01 6.95
CA ARG A 71 -9.41 11.39 7.45
C ARG A 71 -8.23 11.63 8.38
N ALA A 72 -7.93 10.67 9.26
CA ALA A 72 -6.79 10.75 10.17
C ALA A 72 -5.45 10.72 9.41
N VAL A 73 -5.34 9.87 8.37
CA VAL A 73 -4.17 9.83 7.47
C VAL A 73 -3.96 11.16 6.79
N LEU A 74 -5.01 11.76 6.21
CA LEU A 74 -4.90 13.07 5.56
C LEU A 74 -4.50 14.16 6.55
N GLY A 75 -5.10 14.15 7.76
CA GLY A 75 -4.72 15.08 8.83
C GLY A 75 -3.28 14.91 9.30
N TRP A 76 -2.80 13.67 9.40
CA TRP A 76 -1.40 13.41 9.72
C TRP A 76 -0.47 13.92 8.62
N LEU A 77 -0.75 13.62 7.37
CA LEU A 77 0.02 14.10 6.22
C LEU A 77 0.08 15.63 6.20
N GLY A 78 -1.03 16.33 6.45
CA GLY A 78 -1.07 17.79 6.52
C GLY A 78 -0.10 18.39 7.54
N ASN A 79 0.24 17.64 8.60
CA ASN A 79 1.22 18.05 9.62
C ASN A 79 2.66 17.56 9.31
N GLN A 80 2.91 16.95 8.15
CA GLN A 80 4.20 16.40 7.76
C GLN A 80 4.68 17.01 6.43
N PRO A 81 5.09 18.27 6.39
CA PRO A 81 5.48 18.96 5.14
C PRO A 81 6.71 18.36 4.46
N GLN A 82 7.53 17.59 5.19
CA GLN A 82 8.68 16.86 4.67
C GLN A 82 8.30 15.61 3.85
N VAL A 83 7.09 15.05 4.04
CA VAL A 83 6.58 13.95 3.22
C VAL A 83 6.16 14.52 1.87
N ARG A 84 7.04 14.47 0.89
CA ARG A 84 6.84 15.06 -0.43
C ARG A 84 6.21 14.11 -1.44
N THR A 85 6.33 12.82 -1.24
CA THR A 85 5.80 11.79 -2.16
C THR A 85 4.91 10.84 -1.40
N VAL A 86 3.70 10.63 -1.91
CA VAL A 86 2.73 9.67 -1.37
C VAL A 86 2.42 8.63 -2.43
N PHE A 87 2.65 7.37 -2.09
CA PHE A 87 2.24 6.21 -2.89
C PHE A 87 0.83 5.83 -2.45
N ILE A 88 -0.10 5.84 -3.38
CA ILE A 88 -1.48 5.38 -3.18
C ILE A 88 -1.57 3.94 -3.71
N VAL A 89 -1.99 3.04 -2.85
CA VAL A 89 -2.02 1.60 -3.12
C VAL A 89 -3.35 1.02 -2.69
N GLY A 90 -3.91 0.15 -3.50
CA GLY A 90 -5.13 -0.56 -3.15
C GLY A 90 -5.35 -1.81 -4.00
N PHE A 91 -6.17 -2.72 -3.49
CA PHE A 91 -6.64 -3.85 -4.28
C PHE A 91 -7.78 -3.41 -5.20
N TRP A 92 -7.45 -2.62 -6.24
CA TRP A 92 -8.43 -2.01 -7.14
C TRP A 92 -9.32 -3.03 -7.87
N ALA A 93 -8.86 -4.28 -8.03
CA ALA A 93 -9.65 -5.38 -8.59
C ALA A 93 -10.62 -6.02 -7.58
N ASN A 94 -10.73 -5.49 -6.35
CA ASN A 94 -11.67 -5.97 -5.37
C ASN A 94 -13.11 -5.66 -5.81
N ARG A 95 -13.92 -6.70 -5.98
CA ARG A 95 -15.32 -6.55 -6.41
C ARG A 95 -16.15 -5.69 -5.45
N THR A 96 -15.90 -5.77 -4.15
CA THR A 96 -16.56 -4.90 -3.15
C THR A 96 -16.30 -3.42 -3.42
N TYR A 97 -15.13 -3.06 -3.95
CA TYR A 97 -14.82 -1.69 -4.31
C TYR A 97 -15.47 -1.30 -5.65
N ALA A 98 -15.50 -2.22 -6.61
CA ALA A 98 -16.08 -1.98 -7.94
C ALA A 98 -17.61 -1.79 -7.92
N GLU A 99 -18.29 -2.22 -6.85
CA GLU A 99 -19.74 -2.06 -6.66
C GLU A 99 -20.10 -0.72 -5.98
N LEU A 100 -19.11 0.08 -5.59
CA LEU A 100 -19.35 1.40 -5.00
C LEU A 100 -19.50 2.44 -6.12
N ASP A 101 -20.67 3.04 -6.22
CA ASP A 101 -20.98 4.07 -7.25
C ASP A 101 -20.04 5.29 -7.19
N ASP A 102 -19.42 5.56 -6.03
CA ASP A 102 -18.56 6.72 -5.77
C ASP A 102 -17.07 6.38 -5.69
N LEU A 103 -16.65 5.21 -6.17
CA LEU A 103 -15.27 4.73 -6.08
C LEU A 103 -14.26 5.70 -6.70
N ASP A 104 -14.55 6.11 -7.94
CA ASP A 104 -13.66 6.99 -8.69
C ASP A 104 -13.57 8.37 -8.02
N ASP A 105 -14.67 8.89 -7.51
CA ASP A 105 -14.72 10.16 -6.81
C ASP A 105 -13.94 10.11 -5.48
N GLY A 106 -14.06 9.03 -4.73
CA GLY A 106 -13.33 8.83 -3.47
C GLY A 106 -11.81 8.85 -3.66
N LEU A 107 -11.31 8.14 -4.66
CA LEU A 107 -9.89 8.11 -5.02
C LEU A 107 -9.43 9.47 -5.57
N LEU A 108 -10.21 10.05 -6.48
CA LEU A 108 -9.90 11.36 -7.05
C LEU A 108 -9.83 12.45 -5.98
N ASN A 109 -10.72 12.43 -4.98
CA ASN A 109 -10.69 13.37 -3.87
C ASN A 109 -9.42 13.22 -3.03
N ALA A 110 -8.97 11.99 -2.77
CA ALA A 110 -7.71 11.74 -2.08
C ALA A 110 -6.52 12.29 -2.88
N VAL A 111 -6.45 12.01 -4.18
CA VAL A 111 -5.39 12.51 -5.07
C VAL A 111 -5.39 14.03 -5.14
N ARG A 112 -6.57 14.67 -5.31
CA ARG A 112 -6.69 16.13 -5.37
C ARG A 112 -6.19 16.78 -4.07
N SER A 113 -6.64 16.30 -2.91
CA SER A 113 -6.24 16.85 -1.61
C SER A 113 -4.72 16.79 -1.41
N LEU A 114 -4.08 15.69 -1.79
CA LEU A 114 -2.62 15.55 -1.71
C LEU A 114 -1.89 16.49 -2.68
N ARG A 115 -2.44 16.67 -3.88
CA ARG A 115 -1.85 17.55 -4.89
C ARG A 115 -1.99 19.04 -4.55
N GLU A 116 -3.11 19.43 -3.97
CA GLU A 116 -3.34 20.78 -3.44
C GLU A 116 -2.37 21.12 -2.33
N ASP A 117 -1.99 20.15 -1.51
CA ASP A 117 -0.91 20.24 -0.51
C ASP A 117 0.50 20.26 -1.13
N GLY A 118 0.62 20.28 -2.46
CA GLY A 118 1.90 20.31 -3.17
C GLY A 118 2.68 18.99 -3.16
N ARG A 119 2.02 17.87 -2.89
CA ARG A 119 2.67 16.54 -2.85
C ARG A 119 2.70 15.90 -4.22
N ARG A 120 3.73 15.11 -4.47
CA ARG A 120 3.78 14.18 -5.57
C ARG A 120 2.98 12.93 -5.20
N VAL A 121 2.01 12.57 -6.04
CA VAL A 121 1.21 11.36 -5.87
C VAL A 121 1.62 10.34 -6.91
N ILE A 122 1.87 9.12 -6.48
CA ILE A 122 2.16 7.97 -7.31
C ILE A 122 1.08 6.94 -7.05
N LEU A 123 0.21 6.73 -8.03
CA LEU A 123 -0.79 5.69 -7.98
C LEU A 123 -0.16 4.37 -8.44
N ILE A 124 -0.24 3.35 -7.59
CA ILE A 124 0.20 2.00 -7.90
C ILE A 124 -0.97 1.23 -8.47
N ASP A 125 -0.78 0.74 -9.68
CA ASP A 125 -1.79 -0.04 -10.39
C ASP A 125 -2.09 -1.37 -9.69
N ALA A 126 -3.23 -1.97 -10.02
CA ALA A 126 -3.67 -3.20 -9.40
C ALA A 126 -2.72 -4.37 -9.68
N VAL A 127 -2.49 -5.18 -8.67
CA VAL A 127 -1.94 -6.51 -8.89
C VAL A 127 -2.96 -7.32 -9.70
N PRO A 128 -2.54 -8.01 -10.79
CA PRO A 128 -3.46 -8.81 -11.57
C PRO A 128 -4.24 -9.80 -10.70
N ALA A 129 -5.56 -9.71 -10.71
CA ALA A 129 -6.43 -10.67 -10.04
C ALA A 129 -6.79 -11.78 -11.00
N ASN A 130 -6.67 -13.02 -10.54
CA ASN A 130 -7.16 -14.18 -11.28
C ASN A 130 -8.62 -14.46 -10.87
N ASP A 131 -9.43 -14.91 -11.80
CA ASP A 131 -10.81 -15.36 -11.59
C ASP A 131 -10.91 -16.77 -11.00
N PHE A 132 -9.77 -17.36 -10.65
CA PHE A 132 -9.66 -18.70 -10.11
C PHE A 132 -8.63 -18.78 -8.97
N ASP A 133 -8.81 -19.77 -8.09
CA ASP A 133 -7.85 -20.09 -7.03
C ASP A 133 -6.55 -20.65 -7.63
N VAL A 134 -5.51 -19.81 -7.68
CA VAL A 134 -4.20 -20.15 -8.27
C VAL A 134 -3.55 -21.33 -7.54
N PRO A 135 -3.43 -21.36 -6.19
CA PRO A 135 -2.87 -22.49 -5.46
C PRO A 135 -3.57 -23.80 -5.77
N HIS A 136 -4.90 -23.82 -5.76
CA HIS A 136 -5.68 -25.00 -6.06
C HIS A 136 -5.48 -25.48 -7.51
N ARG A 137 -5.46 -24.56 -8.47
CA ARG A 137 -5.22 -24.89 -9.87
C ARG A 137 -3.83 -25.43 -10.10
N LEU A 138 -2.79 -24.85 -9.47
CA LEU A 138 -1.43 -25.35 -9.57
C LEU A 138 -1.29 -26.74 -8.92
N ALA A 139 -1.90 -26.97 -7.76
CA ALA A 139 -1.91 -28.27 -7.11
C ALA A 139 -2.55 -29.37 -7.98
N ASN A 140 -3.61 -29.04 -8.71
CA ASN A 140 -4.25 -29.96 -9.64
C ASN A 140 -3.40 -30.21 -10.90
N LEU A 141 -2.76 -29.18 -11.43
CA LEU A 141 -1.86 -29.32 -12.58
C LEU A 141 -0.63 -30.18 -12.24
N SER A 142 -0.07 -30.03 -11.03
CA SER A 142 1.06 -30.83 -10.57
C SER A 142 0.78 -32.32 -10.41
N ARG A 143 -0.50 -32.70 -10.23
CA ARG A 143 -0.97 -34.10 -10.18
C ARG A 143 -1.10 -34.74 -11.56
N THR A 144 -1.27 -33.93 -12.60
CA THR A 144 -1.54 -34.40 -13.97
C THR A 144 -0.37 -34.25 -14.94
N LYS A 145 0.57 -33.34 -14.65
CA LYS A 145 1.78 -33.13 -15.43
C LYS A 145 2.93 -32.65 -14.51
N PRO A 146 4.15 -33.23 -14.61
CA PRO A 146 5.29 -32.61 -13.97
C PRO A 146 5.48 -31.19 -14.54
N LEU A 147 5.50 -30.21 -13.64
CA LEU A 147 5.80 -28.84 -14.02
C LEU A 147 7.22 -28.79 -14.56
N SER A 148 7.37 -28.55 -15.87
CA SER A 148 8.66 -28.15 -16.42
C SER A 148 9.09 -26.87 -15.69
N PRO A 149 10.36 -26.74 -15.27
CA PRO A 149 10.84 -25.50 -14.69
C PRO A 149 10.54 -24.37 -15.67
N VAL A 150 9.73 -23.42 -15.27
CA VAL A 150 9.49 -22.22 -16.05
C VAL A 150 10.82 -21.45 -16.05
N ALA A 151 11.52 -21.50 -17.18
CA ALA A 151 12.69 -20.67 -17.38
C ALA A 151 12.24 -19.21 -17.32
N GLY A 152 12.50 -18.55 -16.21
CA GLY A 152 12.13 -17.14 -16.00
C GLY A 152 11.52 -16.78 -14.66
N MET A 153 11.30 -17.72 -13.76
CA MET A 153 10.94 -17.36 -12.39
C MET A 153 12.13 -16.72 -11.68
N CYS A 154 11.90 -15.52 -11.17
CA CYS A 154 12.84 -14.71 -10.41
C CYS A 154 13.79 -15.56 -9.58
N ARG A 155 15.10 -15.36 -9.78
CA ARG A 155 16.10 -15.86 -8.86
C ARG A 155 15.71 -15.41 -7.47
N ALA A 156 15.57 -16.34 -6.55
CA ALA A 156 15.47 -16.01 -5.14
C ALA A 156 16.63 -15.07 -4.80
N VAL A 157 16.30 -13.83 -4.47
CA VAL A 157 17.27 -12.89 -3.92
C VAL A 157 17.66 -13.47 -2.57
N THR A 158 18.87 -14.02 -2.51
CA THR A 158 19.47 -14.42 -1.22
C THR A 158 19.57 -13.14 -0.39
N LYS A 159 18.83 -13.14 0.71
CA LYS A 159 18.75 -12.07 1.68
C LYS A 159 20.16 -11.65 2.14
N PRO A 160 20.60 -10.42 1.94
CA PRO A 160 21.71 -9.91 2.73
C PRO A 160 21.18 -9.66 4.15
N SER A 161 21.84 -10.22 5.13
CA SER A 161 21.56 -10.06 6.54
C SER A 161 22.02 -8.67 7.02
N THR A 162 21.23 -7.64 6.76
CA THR A 162 21.40 -6.34 7.39
C THR A 162 20.05 -5.88 7.90
N GLY A 163 19.96 -5.84 9.23
CA GLY A 163 18.73 -5.59 9.95
C GLY A 163 18.15 -4.20 9.66
N ALA A 164 17.08 -4.17 8.90
CA ALA A 164 16.16 -3.06 8.94
C ALA A 164 15.32 -3.20 10.21
N SER A 165 15.52 -2.33 11.18
CA SER A 165 14.69 -2.27 12.37
C SER A 165 13.39 -1.57 11.98
N ALA A 166 12.30 -2.28 12.06
CA ALA A 166 10.95 -1.72 11.98
C ALA A 166 10.51 -1.41 13.41
N SER A 167 10.14 -0.15 13.68
CA SER A 167 9.43 0.22 14.90
C SER A 167 7.98 0.53 14.54
N CYS A 168 7.09 -0.36 14.91
CA CYS A 168 5.63 -0.15 14.97
C CYS A 168 5.18 -0.09 16.40
#